data_cbb6d83d05e61b93328a832ac6057573
#
_entry.id   cbb6d83d05e61b93328a832ac6057573
#
_cell.length_a   1.000
_cell.length_b   1.000
_cell.length_c   1.000
_cell.angle_alpha   90.00
_cell.angle_beta   90.00
_cell.angle_gamma   90.00
#
_symmetry.space_group_name_H-M   'P 1'
#
loop_
_entity.id
_entity.type
_entity.pdbx_description
1 polymer ?
#
loop_
_entity_poly.entity_id
_entity_poly.type
_entity_poly.pdbx_seq_one_letter_code
_entity_poly.pdbx_strand_id
1 'polypeptide(L)'
;DRAAADGDTVNIDYVGSIDGVEFDGGNTQGNGADLTLGSHSYIDDFEDQIVGHMPGETFDVTVTFPEDYGNEDLNGKEAVFKTTLNYIKESKNPELTDDWVASNLGETMNLNTIDELNSFVKNTMLYDQQASTVYSALHDKVSFAKELPQNVLDYYRDVVLYRVYSYAKNYGTTMTTLLKSGMLGTSYDSIDAYLEDIQGSLNTITEQALLMQAIAEKQGLVCDTALMNQDFGKFYGTTDPSAYISSYGENYIKMNVLQSEVMQGLI
;
A
#
# COMPACT_ATOMS: atom_id res chain seq x y z
N ASP A 1 -10.20 27.55 -11.91
CA ASP A 1 -11.61 27.97 -12.10
C ASP A 1 -12.26 27.12 -13.20
N ARG A 2 -12.78 25.96 -12.86
CA ARG A 2 -13.56 25.08 -13.72
C ARG A 2 -14.72 24.47 -12.95
N ALA A 3 -15.73 23.99 -13.66
CA ALA A 3 -16.80 23.21 -13.08
C ALA A 3 -16.31 21.86 -12.57
N ALA A 4 -16.95 21.36 -11.53
CA ALA A 4 -16.72 20.02 -11.00
C ALA A 4 -17.15 18.96 -12.04
N ALA A 5 -16.34 17.91 -12.14
CA ALA A 5 -16.56 16.79 -13.05
C ALA A 5 -16.56 15.47 -12.26
N ASP A 6 -17.12 14.44 -12.88
CA ASP A 6 -17.03 13.08 -12.34
C ASP A 6 -15.57 12.66 -12.13
N GLY A 7 -15.29 12.03 -10.98
CA GLY A 7 -13.95 11.68 -10.51
C GLY A 7 -13.24 12.78 -9.73
N ASP A 8 -13.74 14.00 -9.68
CA ASP A 8 -13.15 15.06 -8.86
C ASP A 8 -13.39 14.82 -7.36
N THR A 9 -12.38 15.09 -6.54
CA THR A 9 -12.60 15.25 -5.11
C THR A 9 -12.91 16.71 -4.81
N VAL A 10 -14.09 16.95 -4.28
CA VAL A 10 -14.60 18.28 -3.94
C VAL A 10 -14.71 18.43 -2.42
N ASN A 11 -14.65 19.67 -1.95
CA ASN A 11 -15.03 20.02 -0.59
C ASN A 11 -16.36 20.79 -0.63
N ILE A 12 -17.32 20.33 0.13
CA ILE A 12 -18.67 20.88 0.16
C ILE A 12 -19.13 21.21 1.58
N ASP A 13 -19.95 22.21 1.71
CA ASP A 13 -20.81 22.40 2.87
C ASP A 13 -22.26 22.15 2.48
N TYR A 14 -23.03 21.57 3.37
CA TYR A 14 -24.46 21.36 3.14
C TYR A 14 -25.29 21.47 4.42
N VAL A 15 -26.55 21.81 4.22
CA VAL A 15 -27.61 21.81 5.25
C VAL A 15 -28.83 21.10 4.65
N GLY A 16 -29.13 19.91 5.17
CA GLY A 16 -30.24 19.08 4.76
C GLY A 16 -31.54 19.39 5.54
N SER A 17 -32.64 19.37 4.83
CA SER A 17 -33.97 19.55 5.39
C SER A 17 -35.01 18.64 4.74
N ILE A 18 -36.01 18.23 5.52
CA ILE A 18 -37.20 17.51 5.06
C ILE A 18 -38.39 18.42 5.36
N ASP A 19 -39.21 18.71 4.36
CA ASP A 19 -40.34 19.65 4.48
C ASP A 19 -39.92 21.02 5.07
N GLY A 20 -38.68 21.45 4.80
CA GLY A 20 -38.11 22.71 5.31
C GLY A 20 -37.63 22.68 6.77
N VAL A 21 -37.61 21.51 7.39
CA VAL A 21 -37.09 21.31 8.76
C VAL A 21 -35.76 20.57 8.70
N GLU A 22 -34.69 21.17 9.27
CA GLU A 22 -33.39 20.55 9.37
C GLU A 22 -33.46 19.28 10.24
N PHE A 23 -32.63 18.27 9.90
CA PHE A 23 -32.54 17.02 10.64
C PHE A 23 -31.12 16.75 11.12
N ASP A 24 -30.99 15.98 12.19
CA ASP A 24 -29.71 15.62 12.78
C ASP A 24 -28.85 14.79 11.79
N GLY A 25 -27.57 15.14 11.67
CA GLY A 25 -26.62 14.50 10.75
C GLY A 25 -26.67 15.04 9.31
N GLY A 26 -27.64 15.92 9.00
CA GLY A 26 -27.78 16.53 7.67
C GLY A 26 -26.99 17.82 7.46
N ASN A 27 -26.06 18.20 8.35
CA ASN A 27 -25.41 19.51 8.31
C ASN A 27 -23.92 19.40 8.60
N THR A 28 -23.07 19.94 7.73
CA THR A 28 -21.60 20.02 7.91
C THR A 28 -21.18 21.08 8.94
N GLN A 29 -22.08 21.95 9.36
CA GLN A 29 -21.82 23.05 10.31
C GLN A 29 -20.68 23.99 9.85
N GLY A 30 -20.45 24.11 8.54
CA GLY A 30 -19.38 24.93 7.97
C GLY A 30 -17.96 24.34 8.13
N ASN A 31 -17.83 23.07 8.55
CA ASN A 31 -16.52 22.42 8.67
C ASN A 31 -16.03 21.86 7.34
N GLY A 32 -16.88 21.81 6.34
CA GLY A 32 -16.60 21.18 5.05
C GLY A 32 -16.59 19.65 5.11
N ALA A 33 -17.03 19.02 4.05
CA ALA A 33 -16.90 17.59 3.85
C ALA A 33 -16.24 17.33 2.51
N ASP A 34 -15.27 16.41 2.50
CA ASP A 34 -14.62 15.97 1.27
C ASP A 34 -15.43 14.83 0.64
N LEU A 35 -15.66 14.93 -0.65
CA LEU A 35 -16.44 13.98 -1.43
C LEU A 35 -15.78 13.76 -2.79
N THR A 36 -15.60 12.52 -3.21
CA THR A 36 -15.19 12.19 -4.57
C THR A 36 -16.42 11.88 -5.41
N LEU A 37 -16.67 12.69 -6.43
CA LEU A 37 -17.82 12.54 -7.32
C LEU A 37 -17.72 11.24 -8.11
N GLY A 38 -18.80 10.46 -8.16
CA GLY A 38 -18.84 9.13 -8.75
C GLY A 38 -18.34 8.01 -7.81
N SER A 39 -18.04 8.32 -6.55
CA SER A 39 -17.63 7.31 -5.56
C SER A 39 -18.78 6.49 -4.99
N HIS A 40 -20.01 6.98 -5.14
CA HIS A 40 -21.24 6.42 -4.55
C HIS A 40 -21.14 6.26 -3.02
N SER A 41 -20.40 7.16 -2.36
CA SER A 41 -20.26 7.19 -0.90
C SER A 41 -21.38 7.96 -0.20
N TYR A 42 -22.11 8.77 -0.95
CA TYR A 42 -23.30 9.47 -0.53
C TYR A 42 -24.55 8.78 -1.08
N ILE A 43 -25.73 9.28 -0.68
CA ILE A 43 -27.04 8.79 -1.16
C ILE A 43 -27.10 8.93 -2.68
N ASP A 44 -27.74 7.98 -3.35
CA ASP A 44 -27.93 7.99 -4.80
C ASP A 44 -28.42 9.36 -5.29
N ASP A 45 -27.93 9.80 -6.45
CA ASP A 45 -28.20 11.10 -7.08
C ASP A 45 -27.60 12.33 -6.36
N PHE A 46 -26.98 12.19 -5.18
CA PHE A 46 -26.38 13.34 -4.48
C PHE A 46 -25.13 13.86 -5.22
N GLU A 47 -24.24 12.95 -5.55
CA GLU A 47 -22.95 13.28 -6.19
C GLU A 47 -23.15 13.81 -7.62
N ASP A 48 -24.08 13.24 -8.35
CA ASP A 48 -24.38 13.62 -9.76
C ASP A 48 -24.88 15.04 -9.88
N GLN A 49 -25.61 15.55 -8.89
CA GLN A 49 -26.13 16.90 -8.90
C GLN A 49 -25.07 17.97 -8.59
N ILE A 50 -23.90 17.59 -8.10
CA ILE A 50 -22.75 18.49 -7.88
C ILE A 50 -21.94 18.68 -9.15
N VAL A 51 -21.96 17.70 -10.04
CA VAL A 51 -21.26 17.78 -11.33
C VAL A 51 -21.78 18.97 -12.15
N GLY A 52 -20.85 19.78 -12.67
CA GLY A 52 -21.16 20.96 -13.46
C GLY A 52 -21.22 22.27 -12.69
N HIS A 53 -21.26 22.24 -11.35
CA HIS A 53 -21.21 23.43 -10.52
C HIS A 53 -19.78 23.97 -10.33
N MET A 54 -19.67 25.27 -10.13
CA MET A 54 -18.40 25.96 -9.94
C MET A 54 -18.10 26.15 -8.44
N PRO A 55 -16.81 26.15 -8.03
CA PRO A 55 -16.42 26.57 -6.68
C PRO A 55 -17.02 27.92 -6.29
N GLY A 56 -17.58 27.97 -5.09
CA GLY A 56 -18.29 29.14 -4.55
C GLY A 56 -19.80 29.17 -4.85
N GLU A 57 -20.33 28.30 -5.71
CA GLU A 57 -21.75 28.20 -5.96
C GLU A 57 -22.48 27.53 -4.81
N THR A 58 -23.71 28.03 -4.54
CA THR A 58 -24.66 27.41 -3.61
C THR A 58 -25.92 27.02 -4.38
N PHE A 59 -26.32 25.77 -4.27
CA PHE A 59 -27.43 25.17 -5.01
C PHE A 59 -28.16 24.14 -4.14
N ASP A 60 -29.33 23.72 -4.57
CA ASP A 60 -30.09 22.70 -3.86
C ASP A 60 -29.84 21.32 -4.53
N VAL A 61 -29.50 20.34 -3.70
CA VAL A 61 -29.39 18.92 -4.07
C VAL A 61 -30.58 18.19 -3.46
N THR A 62 -31.43 17.61 -4.31
CA THR A 62 -32.64 16.89 -3.88
C THR A 62 -32.44 15.40 -4.04
N VAL A 63 -32.59 14.64 -2.96
CA VAL A 63 -32.43 13.19 -2.95
C VAL A 63 -33.56 12.53 -2.16
N THR A 64 -33.83 11.25 -2.45
CA THR A 64 -34.75 10.44 -1.66
C THR A 64 -33.97 9.41 -0.86
N PHE A 65 -34.15 9.40 0.46
CA PHE A 65 -33.56 8.38 1.30
C PHE A 65 -34.11 6.98 0.94
N PRO A 66 -33.27 5.94 0.90
CA PRO A 66 -33.75 4.56 0.74
C PRO A 66 -34.76 4.20 1.84
N GLU A 67 -35.70 3.30 1.52
CA GLU A 67 -36.69 2.80 2.49
C GLU A 67 -36.05 2.08 3.69
N ASP A 68 -34.84 1.56 3.52
CA ASP A 68 -34.04 0.83 4.50
C ASP A 68 -32.77 1.59 4.93
N TYR A 69 -32.80 2.93 4.92
CA TYR A 69 -31.63 3.76 5.27
C TYR A 69 -31.13 3.55 6.72
N GLY A 70 -31.97 2.92 7.56
CA GLY A 70 -31.61 2.58 8.93
C GLY A 70 -31.95 3.67 9.95
N ASN A 71 -32.61 4.75 9.52
CA ASN A 71 -33.19 5.78 10.37
C ASN A 71 -34.64 5.96 9.98
N GLU A 72 -35.58 5.54 10.88
CA GLU A 72 -37.01 5.56 10.62
C GLU A 72 -37.55 6.96 10.31
N ASP A 73 -36.92 8.00 10.85
CA ASP A 73 -37.30 9.40 10.60
C ASP A 73 -36.91 9.89 9.21
N LEU A 74 -35.99 9.17 8.49
CA LEU A 74 -35.50 9.54 7.18
C LEU A 74 -35.93 8.57 6.07
N ASN A 75 -36.25 7.30 6.41
CA ASN A 75 -36.59 6.26 5.46
C ASN A 75 -37.65 6.70 4.44
N GLY A 76 -37.34 6.56 3.15
CA GLY A 76 -38.24 6.88 2.06
C GLY A 76 -38.58 8.36 1.87
N LYS A 77 -38.00 9.26 2.68
CA LYS A 77 -38.31 10.68 2.59
C LYS A 77 -37.45 11.43 1.58
N GLU A 78 -38.05 12.37 0.88
CA GLU A 78 -37.35 13.34 0.10
C GLU A 78 -36.69 14.42 0.98
N ALA A 79 -35.42 14.70 0.74
CA ALA A 79 -34.66 15.73 1.43
C ALA A 79 -34.02 16.70 0.45
N VAL A 80 -33.96 17.97 0.83
CA VAL A 80 -33.27 19.02 0.09
C VAL A 80 -32.05 19.44 0.90
N PHE A 81 -30.88 19.32 0.27
CA PHE A 81 -29.61 19.78 0.83
C PHE A 81 -29.19 21.07 0.15
N LYS A 82 -29.23 22.18 0.88
CA LYS A 82 -28.62 23.41 0.42
C LYS A 82 -27.10 23.26 0.50
N THR A 83 -26.49 23.02 -0.67
CA THR A 83 -25.08 22.63 -0.80
C THR A 83 -24.27 23.78 -1.36
N THR A 84 -23.11 24.03 -0.77
CA THR A 84 -22.11 24.98 -1.31
C THR A 84 -20.87 24.18 -1.73
N LEU A 85 -20.45 24.31 -2.96
CA LEU A 85 -19.17 23.77 -3.45
C LEU A 85 -18.05 24.73 -3.06
N ASN A 86 -17.27 24.37 -2.04
CA ASN A 86 -16.21 25.25 -1.54
C ASN A 86 -15.01 25.32 -2.51
N TYR A 87 -14.48 24.15 -2.90
CA TYR A 87 -13.38 24.03 -3.86
C TYR A 87 -13.29 22.63 -4.43
N ILE A 88 -12.59 22.51 -5.55
CA ILE A 88 -12.17 21.24 -6.14
C ILE A 88 -10.74 20.97 -5.66
N LYS A 89 -10.48 19.81 -5.08
CA LYS A 89 -9.13 19.39 -4.73
C LYS A 89 -8.36 18.98 -5.98
N GLU A 90 -7.28 19.66 -6.26
CA GLU A 90 -6.33 19.23 -7.28
C GLU A 90 -5.13 18.55 -6.59
N SER A 91 -4.93 17.29 -6.90
CA SER A 91 -3.68 16.62 -6.57
C SER A 91 -2.65 16.97 -7.64
N LYS A 92 -1.72 17.86 -7.32
CA LYS A 92 -0.55 18.10 -8.19
C LYS A 92 0.60 17.23 -7.68
N ASN A 93 1.10 16.36 -8.55
CA ASN A 93 2.39 15.75 -8.27
C ASN A 93 3.43 16.88 -8.14
N PRO A 94 4.24 16.87 -7.07
CA PRO A 94 5.31 17.85 -6.95
C PRO A 94 6.26 17.73 -8.14
N GLU A 95 6.80 18.86 -8.60
CA GLU A 95 7.85 18.83 -9.60
C GLU A 95 9.08 18.13 -9.01
N LEU A 96 9.60 17.15 -9.72
CA LEU A 96 10.81 16.44 -9.31
C LEU A 96 12.02 17.36 -9.53
N THR A 97 12.58 17.87 -8.45
CA THR A 97 13.76 18.73 -8.44
C THR A 97 14.83 18.16 -7.52
N ASP A 98 16.07 18.61 -7.64
CA ASP A 98 17.15 18.21 -6.71
C ASP A 98 16.79 18.57 -5.26
N ASP A 99 16.19 19.74 -5.02
CA ASP A 99 15.71 20.14 -3.70
C ASP A 99 14.63 19.19 -3.16
N TRP A 100 13.73 18.72 -4.01
CA TRP A 100 12.73 17.74 -3.62
C TRP A 100 13.39 16.40 -3.25
N VAL A 101 14.36 15.92 -4.05
CA VAL A 101 15.09 14.67 -3.79
C VAL A 101 15.84 14.78 -2.47
N ALA A 102 16.61 15.84 -2.26
CA ALA A 102 17.37 16.07 -1.02
C ALA A 102 16.48 16.13 0.22
N SER A 103 15.34 16.84 0.13
CA SER A 103 14.42 17.01 1.26
C SER A 103 13.66 15.74 1.63
N ASN A 104 13.34 14.86 0.66
CA ASN A 104 12.51 13.68 0.89
C ASN A 104 13.32 12.38 0.98
N LEU A 105 14.49 12.31 0.35
CA LEU A 105 15.30 11.09 0.24
C LEU A 105 16.71 11.26 0.82
N GLY A 106 17.14 12.51 1.11
CA GLY A 106 18.49 12.81 1.58
C GLY A 106 18.84 12.12 2.90
N GLU A 107 17.98 12.22 3.90
CA GLU A 107 18.22 11.61 5.21
C GLU A 107 18.08 10.07 5.19
N THR A 108 17.15 9.54 4.40
CA THR A 108 16.80 8.12 4.43
C THR A 108 17.63 7.27 3.48
N MET A 109 17.98 7.83 2.30
CA MET A 109 18.64 7.10 1.23
C MET A 109 19.96 7.74 0.78
N ASN A 110 20.34 8.87 1.37
CA ASN A 110 21.50 9.67 0.98
C ASN A 110 21.50 10.07 -0.51
N LEU A 111 20.29 10.35 -1.06
CA LEU A 111 20.10 10.83 -2.42
C LEU A 111 19.75 12.32 -2.38
N ASN A 112 20.51 13.16 -3.09
CA ASN A 112 20.39 14.61 -3.02
C ASN A 112 20.08 15.25 -4.38
N THR A 113 20.21 14.49 -5.48
CA THR A 113 19.98 14.98 -6.83
C THR A 113 19.12 14.01 -7.65
N ILE A 114 18.49 14.53 -8.70
CA ILE A 114 17.73 13.71 -9.67
C ILE A 114 18.65 12.68 -10.35
N ASP A 115 19.89 13.06 -10.64
CA ASP A 115 20.84 12.15 -11.28
C ASP A 115 21.23 10.98 -10.36
N GLU A 116 21.39 11.24 -9.05
CA GLU A 116 21.60 10.17 -8.05
C GLU A 116 20.38 9.28 -7.93
N LEU A 117 19.17 9.86 -7.88
CA LEU A 117 17.93 9.09 -7.86
C LEU A 117 17.77 8.21 -9.12
N ASN A 118 17.99 8.77 -10.30
CA ASN A 118 17.93 8.02 -11.55
C ASN A 118 18.96 6.89 -11.60
N SER A 119 20.17 7.15 -11.13
CA SER A 119 21.24 6.14 -11.06
C SER A 119 20.88 5.04 -10.06
N PHE A 120 20.33 5.40 -8.91
CA PHE A 120 19.87 4.44 -7.91
C PHE A 120 18.76 3.54 -8.48
N VAL A 121 17.70 4.12 -9.07
CA VAL A 121 16.58 3.38 -9.67
C VAL A 121 17.09 2.45 -10.79
N LYS A 122 17.92 2.97 -11.69
CA LYS A 122 18.48 2.19 -12.79
C LYS A 122 19.32 1.01 -12.28
N ASN A 123 20.20 1.24 -11.31
CA ASN A 123 21.06 0.20 -10.76
C ASN A 123 20.25 -0.86 -10.00
N THR A 124 19.20 -0.45 -9.27
CA THR A 124 18.29 -1.38 -8.59
C THR A 124 17.55 -2.25 -9.60
N MET A 125 16.97 -1.66 -10.63
CA MET A 125 16.27 -2.42 -11.69
C MET A 125 17.20 -3.37 -12.44
N LEU A 126 18.43 -2.94 -12.74
CA LEU A 126 19.42 -3.78 -13.40
C LEU A 126 19.83 -4.95 -12.50
N TYR A 127 20.08 -4.71 -11.23
CA TYR A 127 20.38 -5.74 -10.24
C TYR A 127 19.24 -6.76 -10.13
N ASP A 128 17.98 -6.32 -10.00
CA ASP A 128 16.82 -7.20 -9.91
C ASP A 128 16.68 -8.09 -11.16
N GLN A 129 16.88 -7.51 -12.33
CA GLN A 129 16.84 -8.24 -13.59
C GLN A 129 17.97 -9.30 -13.68
N GLN A 130 19.19 -8.93 -13.30
CA GLN A 130 20.34 -9.82 -13.29
C GLN A 130 20.14 -10.94 -12.26
N ALA A 131 19.70 -10.59 -11.04
CA ALA A 131 19.42 -11.55 -9.98
C ALA A 131 18.35 -12.56 -10.38
N SER A 132 17.26 -12.11 -11.00
CA SER A 132 16.20 -12.98 -11.52
C SER A 132 16.73 -13.93 -12.59
N THR A 133 17.57 -13.44 -13.54
CA THR A 133 18.16 -14.24 -14.60
C THR A 133 19.12 -15.30 -14.04
N VAL A 134 20.00 -14.90 -13.12
CA VAL A 134 20.95 -15.81 -12.46
C VAL A 134 20.21 -16.87 -11.66
N TYR A 135 19.20 -16.47 -10.88
CA TYR A 135 18.38 -17.40 -10.09
C TYR A 135 17.71 -18.44 -11.00
N SER A 136 17.03 -18.01 -12.07
CA SER A 136 16.37 -18.92 -13.01
C SER A 136 17.36 -19.91 -13.64
N ALA A 137 18.52 -19.42 -14.08
CA ALA A 137 19.56 -20.27 -14.67
C ALA A 137 20.17 -21.27 -13.67
N LEU A 138 20.21 -20.93 -12.39
CA LEU A 138 20.65 -21.84 -11.32
C LEU A 138 19.56 -22.84 -10.97
N HIS A 139 18.33 -22.38 -10.81
CA HIS A 139 17.17 -23.21 -10.47
C HIS A 139 16.94 -24.31 -11.50
N ASP A 140 17.09 -24.02 -12.79
CA ASP A 140 16.96 -25.01 -13.88
C ASP A 140 18.01 -26.12 -13.83
N LYS A 141 19.10 -25.93 -13.09
CA LYS A 141 20.21 -26.89 -12.99
C LYS A 141 20.23 -27.67 -11.69
N VAL A 142 19.35 -27.34 -10.75
CA VAL A 142 19.28 -28.02 -9.46
C VAL A 142 18.00 -28.84 -9.37
N SER A 143 18.03 -29.87 -8.52
CA SER A 143 16.85 -30.60 -8.12
C SER A 143 16.85 -30.72 -6.60
N PHE A 144 15.70 -30.47 -6.01
CA PHE A 144 15.53 -30.69 -4.59
C PHE A 144 15.29 -32.17 -4.36
N ALA A 145 16.20 -32.82 -3.61
CA ALA A 145 16.19 -34.28 -3.40
C ALA A 145 15.06 -34.74 -2.43
N LYS A 146 14.44 -33.81 -1.75
CA LYS A 146 13.36 -34.02 -0.76
C LYS A 146 12.32 -32.94 -0.88
N GLU A 147 11.17 -33.18 -0.27
CA GLU A 147 10.17 -32.15 -0.04
C GLU A 147 10.78 -30.97 0.72
N LEU A 148 10.24 -29.77 0.46
CA LEU A 148 10.70 -28.56 1.13
C LEU A 148 10.47 -28.69 2.65
N PRO A 149 11.45 -28.28 3.49
CA PRO A 149 11.31 -28.38 4.93
C PRO A 149 10.13 -27.55 5.44
N GLN A 150 9.19 -28.21 6.13
CA GLN A 150 7.97 -27.54 6.62
C GLN A 150 8.25 -26.34 7.51
N ASN A 151 9.26 -26.41 8.35
CA ASN A 151 9.65 -25.29 9.22
C ASN A 151 10.14 -24.05 8.46
N VAL A 152 10.71 -24.21 7.26
CA VAL A 152 11.11 -23.08 6.40
C VAL A 152 9.91 -22.52 5.66
N LEU A 153 9.01 -23.36 5.18
CA LEU A 153 7.72 -22.94 4.61
C LEU A 153 6.87 -22.16 5.63
N ASP A 154 6.76 -22.70 6.85
CA ASP A 154 6.04 -22.06 7.95
C ASP A 154 6.62 -20.69 8.27
N TYR A 155 7.95 -20.58 8.27
CA TYR A 155 8.63 -19.31 8.51
C TYR A 155 8.26 -18.25 7.46
N TYR A 156 8.32 -18.57 6.16
CA TYR A 156 7.95 -17.61 5.11
C TYR A 156 6.46 -17.29 5.11
N ARG A 157 5.61 -18.26 5.41
CA ARG A 157 4.18 -18.04 5.65
C ARG A 157 3.98 -16.99 6.75
N ASP A 158 4.66 -17.13 7.87
CA ASP A 158 4.53 -16.23 9.01
C ASP A 158 5.06 -14.81 8.67
N VAL A 159 6.13 -14.70 7.89
CA VAL A 159 6.63 -13.41 7.38
C VAL A 159 5.59 -12.72 6.49
N VAL A 160 4.95 -13.45 5.60
CA VAL A 160 3.90 -12.90 4.73
C VAL A 160 2.69 -12.47 5.55
N LEU A 161 2.24 -13.29 6.49
CA LEU A 161 1.13 -12.95 7.38
C LEU A 161 1.44 -11.73 8.26
N TYR A 162 2.69 -11.60 8.73
CA TYR A 162 3.10 -10.41 9.48
C TYR A 162 3.01 -9.13 8.62
N ARG A 163 3.37 -9.19 7.34
CA ARG A 163 3.18 -8.05 6.42
C ARG A 163 1.71 -7.68 6.28
N VAL A 164 0.83 -8.65 6.02
CA VAL A 164 -0.62 -8.41 5.94
C VAL A 164 -1.16 -7.82 7.24
N TYR A 165 -0.72 -8.34 8.40
CA TYR A 165 -1.07 -7.80 9.71
C TYR A 165 -0.61 -6.34 9.87
N SER A 166 0.63 -6.03 9.49
CA SER A 166 1.18 -4.69 9.60
C SER A 166 0.43 -3.69 8.72
N TYR A 167 0.06 -4.08 7.50
CA TYR A 167 -0.81 -3.27 6.64
C TYR A 167 -2.19 -3.04 7.28
N ALA A 168 -2.84 -4.10 7.74
CA ALA A 168 -4.15 -4.00 8.38
C ALA A 168 -4.10 -3.06 9.59
N LYS A 169 -3.07 -3.17 10.41
CA LYS A 169 -2.85 -2.29 11.57
C LYS A 169 -2.69 -0.82 11.16
N ASN A 170 -1.91 -0.55 10.10
CA ASN A 170 -1.70 0.82 9.60
C ASN A 170 -2.98 1.46 9.08
N TYR A 171 -3.89 0.66 8.52
CA TYR A 171 -5.21 1.11 8.07
C TYR A 171 -6.29 1.03 9.15
N GLY A 172 -5.94 0.69 10.39
CA GLY A 172 -6.91 0.59 11.50
C GLY A 172 -7.96 -0.51 11.32
N THR A 173 -7.64 -1.56 10.56
CA THR A 173 -8.56 -2.65 10.18
C THR A 173 -8.03 -4.03 10.59
N THR A 174 -8.79 -5.09 10.33
CA THR A 174 -8.35 -6.47 10.55
C THR A 174 -7.74 -7.08 9.28
N MET A 175 -6.91 -8.12 9.42
CA MET A 175 -6.35 -8.84 8.28
C MET A 175 -7.46 -9.35 7.34
N THR A 176 -8.52 -9.93 7.89
CA THR A 176 -9.63 -10.46 7.10
C THR A 176 -10.35 -9.36 6.33
N THR A 177 -10.60 -8.21 6.95
CA THR A 177 -11.23 -7.07 6.27
C THR A 177 -10.32 -6.52 5.17
N LEU A 178 -9.01 -6.38 5.43
CA LEU A 178 -8.04 -5.96 4.44
C LEU A 178 -8.00 -6.91 3.23
N LEU A 179 -7.97 -8.23 3.47
CA LEU A 179 -7.97 -9.23 2.40
C LEU A 179 -9.25 -9.20 1.57
N LYS A 180 -10.41 -9.00 2.21
CA LYS A 180 -11.71 -8.88 1.51
C LYS A 180 -11.83 -7.61 0.67
N SER A 181 -11.18 -6.53 1.06
CA SER A 181 -11.28 -5.23 0.36
C SER A 181 -10.64 -5.21 -1.02
N GLY A 182 -9.81 -6.18 -1.37
CA GLY A 182 -9.03 -6.17 -2.61
C GLY A 182 -7.88 -5.15 -2.64
N MET A 183 -7.60 -4.45 -1.54
CA MET A 183 -6.50 -3.46 -1.46
C MET A 183 -5.11 -4.05 -1.74
N LEU A 184 -4.95 -5.37 -1.63
CA LEU A 184 -3.72 -6.09 -1.98
C LEU A 184 -3.73 -6.61 -3.43
N GLY A 185 -4.65 -6.13 -4.27
CA GLY A 185 -4.76 -6.49 -5.70
C GLY A 185 -5.80 -7.56 -5.99
N THR A 186 -6.03 -8.50 -5.09
CA THR A 186 -7.05 -9.57 -5.19
C THR A 186 -7.83 -9.65 -3.88
N SER A 187 -9.12 -9.95 -3.97
CA SER A 187 -9.98 -10.15 -2.79
C SER A 187 -9.97 -11.61 -2.37
N TYR A 188 -9.90 -11.85 -1.04
CA TYR A 188 -9.93 -13.18 -0.44
C TYR A 188 -10.95 -13.24 0.69
N ASP A 189 -11.76 -14.25 0.73
CA ASP A 189 -12.80 -14.41 1.74
C ASP A 189 -12.26 -14.76 3.13
N SER A 190 -11.05 -15.33 3.19
CA SER A 190 -10.39 -15.73 4.43
C SER A 190 -8.87 -15.71 4.31
N ILE A 191 -8.18 -15.80 5.44
CA ILE A 191 -6.72 -15.98 5.49
C ILE A 191 -6.32 -17.31 4.84
N ASP A 192 -7.10 -18.37 5.04
CA ASP A 192 -6.82 -19.69 4.46
C ASP A 192 -6.88 -19.65 2.94
N ALA A 193 -7.91 -19.00 2.35
CA ALA A 193 -8.02 -18.80 0.91
C ALA A 193 -6.83 -18.01 0.33
N TYR A 194 -6.38 -16.99 1.05
CA TYR A 194 -5.17 -16.25 0.69
C TYR A 194 -3.93 -17.12 0.71
N LEU A 195 -3.73 -17.91 1.76
CA LEU A 195 -2.56 -18.80 1.91
C LEU A 195 -2.55 -19.92 0.86
N GLU A 196 -3.73 -20.44 0.49
CA GLU A 196 -3.86 -21.43 -0.58
C GLU A 196 -3.41 -20.84 -1.93
N ASP A 197 -3.85 -19.62 -2.25
CA ASP A 197 -3.49 -18.94 -3.49
C ASP A 197 -1.98 -18.65 -3.59
N ILE A 198 -1.35 -18.22 -2.51
CA ILE A 198 0.08 -17.90 -2.50
C ILE A 198 1.01 -19.10 -2.25
N GLN A 199 0.48 -20.33 -2.11
CA GLN A 199 1.31 -21.50 -1.79
C GLN A 199 2.43 -21.73 -2.80
N GLY A 200 2.16 -21.51 -4.09
CA GLY A 200 3.17 -21.59 -5.14
C GLY A 200 4.31 -20.57 -4.93
N SER A 201 3.97 -19.36 -4.54
CA SER A 201 4.94 -18.30 -4.24
C SER A 201 5.76 -18.63 -2.98
N LEU A 202 5.13 -19.20 -1.95
CA LEU A 202 5.83 -19.65 -0.74
C LEU A 202 6.84 -20.76 -1.05
N ASN A 203 6.49 -21.71 -1.90
CA ASN A 203 7.39 -22.75 -2.36
C ASN A 203 8.60 -22.14 -3.07
N THR A 204 8.37 -21.25 -4.04
CA THR A 204 9.42 -20.58 -4.82
C THR A 204 10.38 -19.78 -3.91
N ILE A 205 9.88 -19.02 -2.96
CA ILE A 205 10.71 -18.26 -2.02
C ILE A 205 11.53 -19.21 -1.15
N THR A 206 10.94 -20.33 -0.71
CA THR A 206 11.63 -21.34 0.08
C THR A 206 12.74 -22.03 -0.71
N GLU A 207 12.48 -22.41 -1.94
CA GLU A 207 13.48 -22.98 -2.86
C GLU A 207 14.64 -22.03 -3.10
N GLN A 208 14.34 -20.75 -3.33
CA GLN A 208 15.34 -19.70 -3.51
C GLN A 208 16.22 -19.57 -2.25
N ALA A 209 15.63 -19.52 -1.09
CA ALA A 209 16.36 -19.40 0.15
C ALA A 209 17.31 -20.59 0.39
N LEU A 210 16.82 -21.81 0.18
CA LEU A 210 17.61 -23.03 0.33
C LEU A 210 18.76 -23.10 -0.68
N LEU A 211 18.53 -22.68 -1.92
CA LEU A 211 19.56 -22.63 -2.94
C LEU A 211 20.67 -21.61 -2.58
N MET A 212 20.28 -20.40 -2.17
CA MET A 212 21.24 -19.37 -1.75
C MET A 212 22.01 -19.81 -0.50
N GLN A 213 21.34 -20.44 0.47
CA GLN A 213 22.00 -21.01 1.63
C GLN A 213 23.03 -22.08 1.26
N ALA A 214 22.70 -23.01 0.37
CA ALA A 214 23.62 -24.05 -0.08
C ALA A 214 24.84 -23.47 -0.82
N ILE A 215 24.67 -22.42 -1.60
CA ILE A 215 25.78 -21.71 -2.25
C ILE A 215 26.67 -21.02 -1.21
N ALA A 216 26.06 -20.31 -0.24
CA ALA A 216 26.79 -19.66 0.84
C ALA A 216 27.65 -20.69 1.64
N GLU A 217 27.06 -21.79 2.03
CA GLU A 217 27.78 -22.88 2.73
C GLU A 217 28.95 -23.43 1.92
N LYS A 218 28.73 -23.64 0.62
CA LYS A 218 29.79 -24.12 -0.27
C LYS A 218 30.91 -23.10 -0.45
N GLN A 219 30.60 -21.81 -0.38
CA GLN A 219 31.58 -20.72 -0.49
C GLN A 219 32.21 -20.37 0.88
N GLY A 220 31.73 -20.95 1.97
CA GLY A 220 32.16 -20.63 3.32
C GLY A 220 31.73 -19.23 3.79
N LEU A 221 30.68 -18.66 3.19
CA LEU A 221 30.12 -17.37 3.57
C LEU A 221 29.30 -17.52 4.84
N VAL A 222 29.56 -16.63 5.78
CA VAL A 222 28.82 -16.55 7.06
C VAL A 222 28.42 -15.09 7.29
N CYS A 223 27.16 -14.85 7.55
CA CYS A 223 26.70 -13.54 7.94
C CYS A 223 26.89 -13.34 9.44
N ASP A 224 27.98 -12.71 9.83
CA ASP A 224 28.18 -12.23 11.20
C ASP A 224 27.53 -10.84 11.39
N THR A 225 27.60 -10.31 12.61
CA THR A 225 27.01 -9.00 12.91
C THR A 225 27.69 -7.85 12.14
N ALA A 226 28.99 -7.96 11.84
CA ALA A 226 29.72 -6.93 11.11
C ALA A 226 29.26 -6.86 9.66
N LEU A 227 29.18 -8.01 8.97
CA LEU A 227 28.65 -8.11 7.61
C LEU A 227 27.19 -7.69 7.55
N MET A 228 26.38 -8.13 8.52
CA MET A 228 24.98 -7.72 8.62
C MET A 228 24.83 -6.19 8.67
N ASN A 229 25.56 -5.52 9.54
CA ASN A 229 25.47 -4.06 9.69
C ASN A 229 25.99 -3.32 8.44
N GLN A 230 27.07 -3.82 7.84
CA GLN A 230 27.65 -3.22 6.63
C GLN A 230 26.69 -3.27 5.46
N ASP A 231 26.10 -4.42 5.19
CA ASP A 231 25.21 -4.64 4.06
C ASP A 231 23.83 -4.04 4.29
N PHE A 232 23.37 -4.09 5.53
CA PHE A 232 22.12 -3.44 5.89
C PHE A 232 22.15 -1.94 5.53
N GLY A 233 23.30 -1.28 5.75
CA GLY A 233 23.50 0.12 5.36
C GLY A 233 23.41 0.36 3.85
N LYS A 234 23.86 -0.59 3.03
CA LYS A 234 23.81 -0.47 1.56
C LYS A 234 22.36 -0.51 1.03
N PHE A 235 21.49 -1.33 1.61
CA PHE A 235 20.13 -1.57 1.10
C PHE A 235 19.06 -0.70 1.75
N TYR A 236 19.25 -0.33 3.03
CA TYR A 236 18.23 0.35 3.83
C TYR A 236 18.63 1.78 4.23
N GLY A 237 19.80 2.26 3.79
CA GLY A 237 20.27 3.62 4.07
C GLY A 237 20.65 3.85 5.54
N THR A 238 20.60 2.84 6.39
CA THR A 238 20.97 2.91 7.81
C THR A 238 21.85 1.74 8.21
N THR A 239 22.87 2.00 9.03
CA THR A 239 23.72 0.95 9.61
C THR A 239 23.17 0.40 10.93
N ASP A 240 22.02 0.91 11.39
CA ASP A 240 21.32 0.43 12.58
C ASP A 240 20.12 -0.45 12.19
N PRO A 241 20.24 -1.77 12.23
CA PRO A 241 19.16 -2.71 11.91
C PRO A 241 18.15 -2.91 13.04
N SER A 242 18.29 -2.23 14.20
CA SER A 242 17.55 -2.54 15.43
C SER A 242 16.03 -2.56 15.25
N ALA A 243 15.47 -1.60 14.50
CA ALA A 243 14.03 -1.54 14.25
C ALA A 243 13.54 -2.73 13.41
N TYR A 244 14.32 -3.17 12.44
CA TYR A 244 14.02 -4.32 11.59
C TYR A 244 14.21 -5.64 12.33
N ILE A 245 15.28 -5.75 13.14
CA ILE A 245 15.50 -6.91 14.02
C ILE A 245 14.34 -7.06 15.00
N SER A 246 13.85 -5.96 15.57
CA SER A 246 12.69 -5.97 16.46
C SER A 246 11.41 -6.46 15.75
N SER A 247 11.25 -6.13 14.47
CA SER A 247 10.06 -6.46 13.68
C SER A 247 10.10 -7.85 13.06
N TYR A 248 11.27 -8.28 12.57
CA TYR A 248 11.41 -9.51 11.76
C TYR A 248 12.35 -10.55 12.38
N GLY A 249 13.10 -10.18 13.39
CA GLY A 249 14.10 -11.03 14.02
C GLY A 249 15.48 -10.98 13.33
N GLU A 250 16.54 -11.16 14.13
CA GLU A 250 17.94 -11.07 13.68
C GLU A 250 18.26 -12.11 12.59
N ASN A 251 17.77 -13.33 12.74
CA ASN A 251 18.01 -14.41 11.78
C ASN A 251 17.43 -14.10 10.38
N TYR A 252 16.28 -13.43 10.33
CA TYR A 252 15.70 -12.97 9.06
C TYR A 252 16.61 -11.98 8.35
N ILE A 253 17.11 -11.00 9.08
CA ILE A 253 18.01 -9.98 8.52
C ILE A 253 19.31 -10.62 8.05
N LYS A 254 19.93 -11.48 8.85
CA LYS A 254 21.16 -12.22 8.48
C LYS A 254 20.97 -13.08 7.25
N MET A 255 19.83 -13.73 7.12
CA MET A 255 19.51 -14.56 5.96
C MET A 255 19.36 -13.70 4.69
N ASN A 256 18.66 -12.57 4.76
CA ASN A 256 18.52 -11.68 3.59
C ASN A 256 19.87 -11.08 3.17
N VAL A 257 20.69 -10.65 4.12
CA VAL A 257 22.05 -10.16 3.86
C VAL A 257 22.89 -11.26 3.18
N LEU A 258 22.87 -12.48 3.71
CA LEU A 258 23.62 -13.60 3.15
C LEU A 258 23.16 -13.92 1.72
N GLN A 259 21.85 -13.93 1.44
CA GLN A 259 21.32 -14.15 0.09
C GLN A 259 21.76 -13.04 -0.86
N SER A 260 21.77 -11.80 -0.40
CA SER A 260 22.25 -10.66 -1.18
C SER A 260 23.72 -10.77 -1.50
N GLU A 261 24.59 -11.11 -0.55
CA GLU A 261 26.03 -11.30 -0.77
C GLU A 261 26.30 -12.45 -1.75
N VAL A 262 25.59 -13.58 -1.62
CA VAL A 262 25.68 -14.67 -2.60
C VAL A 262 25.31 -14.19 -3.98
N MET A 263 24.20 -13.48 -4.13
CA MET A 263 23.73 -13.00 -5.42
C MET A 263 24.70 -11.98 -6.03
N GLN A 264 25.22 -11.04 -5.25
CA GLN A 264 26.23 -10.08 -5.69
C GLN A 264 27.51 -10.76 -6.20
N GLY A 265 27.91 -11.86 -5.58
CA GLY A 265 29.06 -12.66 -6.02
C GLY A 265 28.80 -13.49 -7.28
N LEU A 266 27.56 -13.63 -7.73
CA LEU A 266 27.14 -14.38 -8.90
C LEU A 266 26.84 -13.48 -10.12
N ILE A 267 26.56 -12.20 -9.91
CA ILE A 267 26.35 -11.15 -10.93
C ILE A 267 27.68 -10.53 -11.34
#